data_0bc42e6f228e9dd288a44d5c66627a03
#
_entry.id   0bc42e6f228e9dd288a44d5c66627a03
#
_cell.length_a   1.000
_cell.length_b   1.000
_cell.length_c   1.000
_cell.angle_alpha   90.00
_cell.angle_beta   90.00
_cell.angle_gamma   90.00
#
_symmetry.space_group_name_H-M   'P 1'
#
loop_
_entity.id
_entity.type
_entity.pdbx_description
1 polymer ?
#
loop_
_entity_poly.entity_id
_entity_poly.type
_entity_poly.pdbx_seq_one_letter_code
_entity_poly.pdbx_strand_id
1 'polypeptide(L)'
;FNELYRDGRITEAACWAHARRKIHDVHVRTPSALTEEALKRIGELYAIEAEIRGMTAEQRLAERQLKTKPLLKSLESWLREKMKTLSRHSELAKAFAYALNQWPALTYYADDGWAEADNNIAENALRMV
;
A
#
# COMPACT_ATOMS: atom_id res chain seq x y z
N PHE A 1 -24.92 6.98 -5.37
CA PHE A 1 -23.59 6.58 -5.61
C PHE A 1 -22.64 6.99 -4.53
N ASN A 2 -22.73 8.17 -4.07
CA ASN A 2 -21.92 8.60 -3.03
C ASN A 2 -22.07 7.80 -1.78
N GLU A 3 -23.24 7.31 -1.54
CA GLU A 3 -23.47 6.48 -0.42
C GLU A 3 -22.56 5.33 -0.46
N LEU A 4 -22.57 4.70 -1.58
CA LEU A 4 -21.80 3.55 -1.80
C LEU A 4 -20.37 3.85 -1.61
N TYR A 5 -19.95 4.99 -1.97
CA TYR A 5 -18.61 5.34 -1.83
C TYR A 5 -18.29 5.66 -0.44
N ARG A 6 -19.22 6.27 0.23
CA ARG A 6 -18.96 6.66 1.55
C ARG A 6 -18.80 5.52 2.48
N ASP A 7 -19.29 4.38 2.11
CA ASP A 7 -19.21 3.26 2.99
C ASP A 7 -17.86 2.65 3.02
N GLY A 8 -16.88 3.28 2.76
CA GLY A 8 -15.59 2.73 2.93
C GLY A 8 -14.91 2.28 1.68
N ARG A 9 -15.65 1.92 0.71
CA ARG A 9 -15.03 1.47 -0.48
C ARG A 9 -14.29 2.55 -1.18
N ILE A 10 -14.74 3.74 -0.99
CA ILE A 10 -14.10 4.84 -1.62
C ILE A 10 -12.86 5.13 -0.89
N THR A 11 -12.93 4.89 0.38
CA THR A 11 -11.78 5.11 1.16
C THR A 11 -10.70 4.30 0.65
N GLU A 12 -11.08 3.31 0.02
CA GLU A 12 -10.19 2.48 -0.49
C GLU A 12 -9.48 3.04 -1.56
N ALA A 13 -9.78 4.15 -1.96
CA ALA A 13 -9.00 4.81 -2.93
C ALA A 13 -7.65 4.97 -2.28
N ALA A 14 -7.60 4.77 -0.97
CA ALA A 14 -6.33 4.68 -0.32
C ALA A 14 -5.73 3.37 -0.79
N CYS A 15 -4.85 3.43 -1.73
CA CYS A 15 -4.22 2.25 -2.24
C CYS A 15 -2.73 2.48 -2.28
N TRP A 16 -1.98 1.40 -2.50
CA TRP A 16 -0.54 1.52 -2.48
C TRP A 16 -0.01 2.43 -3.57
N ALA A 17 -0.71 2.57 -4.67
CA ALA A 17 -0.29 3.49 -5.72
C ALA A 17 -0.28 4.92 -5.20
N HIS A 18 -1.30 5.31 -4.43
CA HIS A 18 -1.35 6.65 -3.86
C HIS A 18 -0.27 6.85 -2.81
N ALA A 19 -0.09 5.88 -1.94
CA ALA A 19 0.93 5.98 -0.90
C ALA A 19 2.32 6.06 -1.52
N ARG A 20 2.57 5.23 -2.52
CA ARG A 20 3.85 5.20 -3.19
C ARG A 20 4.12 6.53 -3.91
N ARG A 21 3.10 7.06 -4.55
CA ARG A 21 3.25 8.31 -5.29
C ARG A 21 3.66 9.47 -4.37
N LYS A 22 3.06 9.53 -3.19
CA LYS A 22 3.42 10.59 -2.26
C LYS A 22 4.89 10.50 -1.86
N ILE A 23 5.38 9.30 -1.62
CA ILE A 23 6.77 9.10 -1.26
C ILE A 23 7.67 9.36 -2.47
N HIS A 24 7.26 8.91 -3.63
CA HIS A 24 8.03 9.12 -4.85
C HIS A 24 8.17 10.61 -5.17
N ASP A 25 7.12 11.38 -4.97
CA ASP A 25 7.18 12.81 -5.22
C ASP A 25 8.20 13.49 -4.31
N VAL A 26 8.28 13.05 -3.07
CA VAL A 26 9.29 13.57 -2.15
C VAL A 26 10.67 13.14 -2.61
N HIS A 27 10.81 11.89 -3.06
CA HIS A 27 12.09 11.36 -3.52
C HIS A 27 12.61 12.15 -4.72
N VAL A 28 11.72 12.52 -5.63
CA VAL A 28 12.13 13.27 -6.81
C VAL A 28 12.66 14.65 -6.41
N ARG A 29 12.03 15.27 -5.42
CA ARG A 29 12.45 16.60 -5.00
C ARG A 29 13.63 16.58 -4.05
N THR A 30 13.65 15.59 -3.16
CA THR A 30 14.67 15.51 -2.11
C THR A 30 15.06 14.06 -1.90
N PRO A 31 15.86 13.49 -2.81
CA PRO A 31 16.25 12.09 -2.68
C PRO A 31 16.99 11.85 -1.37
N SER A 32 16.71 10.72 -0.73
CA SER A 32 17.39 10.36 0.49
C SER A 32 17.37 8.85 0.65
N ALA A 33 18.18 8.37 1.57
CA ALA A 33 18.22 6.95 1.86
C ALA A 33 16.85 6.48 2.37
N LEU A 34 16.15 7.34 3.10
CA LEU A 34 14.83 6.99 3.60
C LEU A 34 13.81 6.83 2.49
N THR A 35 13.81 7.72 1.51
CA THR A 35 12.86 7.61 0.41
C THR A 35 13.18 6.39 -0.45
N GLU A 36 14.47 6.11 -0.66
CA GLU A 36 14.87 4.95 -1.43
C GLU A 36 14.44 3.67 -0.74
N GLU A 37 14.66 3.59 0.55
CA GLU A 37 14.29 2.39 1.30
C GLU A 37 12.79 2.19 1.30
N ALA A 38 12.03 3.26 1.48
CA ALA A 38 10.58 3.18 1.49
C ALA A 38 10.06 2.66 0.16
N LEU A 39 10.58 3.20 -0.94
CA LEU A 39 10.16 2.79 -2.26
C LEU A 39 10.54 1.34 -2.55
N LYS A 40 11.71 0.93 -2.07
CA LYS A 40 12.16 -0.44 -2.25
C LYS A 40 11.23 -1.40 -1.53
N ARG A 41 10.86 -1.09 -0.28
CA ARG A 41 10.00 -1.96 0.49
C ARG A 41 8.60 -2.06 -0.12
N ILE A 42 8.09 -0.95 -0.63
CA ILE A 42 6.80 -0.99 -1.31
C ILE A 42 6.91 -1.80 -2.59
N GLY A 43 8.05 -1.67 -3.29
CA GLY A 43 8.28 -2.45 -4.50
C GLY A 43 8.26 -3.95 -4.24
N GLU A 44 8.71 -4.37 -3.05
CA GLU A 44 8.69 -5.78 -2.70
C GLU A 44 7.26 -6.30 -2.59
N LEU A 45 6.34 -5.45 -2.12
CA LEU A 45 4.94 -5.83 -2.06
C LEU A 45 4.38 -6.03 -3.47
N TYR A 46 4.74 -5.16 -4.39
CA TYR A 46 4.29 -5.29 -5.78
C TYR A 46 4.92 -6.52 -6.45
N ALA A 47 6.14 -6.86 -6.08
CA ALA A 47 6.80 -8.03 -6.66
C ALA A 47 6.03 -9.29 -6.29
N ILE A 48 5.54 -9.38 -5.05
CA ILE A 48 4.75 -10.52 -4.65
C ILE A 48 3.45 -10.56 -5.43
N GLU A 49 2.82 -9.40 -5.64
CA GLU A 49 1.57 -9.35 -6.40
C GLU A 49 1.78 -9.82 -7.84
N ALA A 50 2.92 -9.48 -8.41
CA ALA A 50 3.23 -9.93 -9.76
C ALA A 50 3.40 -11.44 -9.81
N GLU A 51 4.02 -11.99 -8.77
CA GLU A 51 4.23 -13.43 -8.67
C GLU A 51 2.94 -14.22 -8.61
N ILE A 52 1.97 -13.70 -7.87
CA ILE A 52 0.74 -14.45 -7.66
C ILE A 52 -0.37 -14.10 -8.64
N ARG A 53 -0.08 -13.22 -9.58
CA ARG A 53 -1.06 -12.86 -10.59
C ARG A 53 -1.37 -14.12 -11.39
N GLY A 54 -2.65 -14.39 -11.57
CA GLY A 54 -3.04 -15.61 -12.30
C GLY A 54 -3.37 -16.77 -11.40
N MET A 55 -3.03 -16.69 -10.13
CA MET A 55 -3.39 -17.73 -9.18
C MET A 55 -4.85 -17.58 -8.77
N THR A 56 -5.43 -18.63 -8.19
CA THR A 56 -6.80 -18.56 -7.69
C THR A 56 -6.83 -17.65 -6.47
N ALA A 57 -8.03 -17.21 -6.10
CA ALA A 57 -8.16 -16.35 -4.92
C ALA A 57 -7.61 -17.02 -3.67
N GLU A 58 -7.85 -18.31 -3.53
CA GLU A 58 -7.35 -19.05 -2.38
C GLU A 58 -5.84 -19.08 -2.34
N GLN A 59 -5.24 -19.33 -3.49
CA GLN A 59 -3.79 -19.39 -3.59
C GLN A 59 -3.18 -18.02 -3.33
N ARG A 60 -3.82 -16.97 -3.86
CA ARG A 60 -3.33 -15.62 -3.64
C ARG A 60 -3.38 -15.27 -2.16
N LEU A 61 -4.47 -15.62 -1.50
CA LEU A 61 -4.59 -15.35 -0.08
C LEU A 61 -3.50 -16.06 0.71
N ALA A 62 -3.27 -17.32 0.39
CA ALA A 62 -2.24 -18.09 1.09
C ALA A 62 -0.86 -17.45 0.93
N GLU A 63 -0.53 -17.03 -0.29
CA GLU A 63 0.77 -16.40 -0.54
C GLU A 63 0.87 -15.06 0.15
N ARG A 64 -0.20 -14.30 0.17
CA ARG A 64 -0.20 -13.01 0.85
C ARG A 64 -0.02 -13.17 2.36
N GLN A 65 -0.67 -14.19 2.93
CA GLN A 65 -0.51 -14.45 4.36
C GLN A 65 0.91 -14.88 4.68
N LEU A 66 1.51 -15.64 3.80
CA LEU A 66 2.85 -16.15 4.03
C LEU A 66 3.94 -15.12 3.75
N LYS A 67 3.81 -14.38 2.68
CA LYS A 67 4.87 -13.47 2.21
C LYS A 67 4.58 -12.00 2.45
N THR A 68 3.37 -11.58 2.15
CA THR A 68 3.03 -10.15 2.21
C THR A 68 2.86 -9.66 3.64
N LYS A 69 2.19 -10.42 4.47
CA LYS A 69 1.94 -9.96 5.84
C LYS A 69 3.21 -9.68 6.63
N PRO A 70 4.23 -10.55 6.57
CA PRO A 70 5.47 -10.23 7.29
C PRO A 70 6.13 -8.96 6.77
N LEU A 71 6.06 -8.74 5.45
CA LEU A 71 6.64 -7.52 4.88
C LEU A 71 5.86 -6.30 5.32
N LEU A 72 4.55 -6.40 5.40
CA LEU A 72 3.72 -5.28 5.86
C LEU A 72 4.03 -4.94 7.30
N LYS A 73 4.20 -5.94 8.14
CA LYS A 73 4.53 -5.70 9.53
C LYS A 73 5.88 -5.03 9.66
N SER A 74 6.84 -5.51 8.88
CA SER A 74 8.19 -4.95 8.90
C SER A 74 8.16 -3.51 8.41
N LEU A 75 7.40 -3.24 7.36
CA LEU A 75 7.28 -1.90 6.81
C LEU A 75 6.63 -0.96 7.80
N GLU A 76 5.58 -1.40 8.46
CA GLU A 76 4.90 -0.57 9.44
C GLU A 76 5.84 -0.18 10.57
N SER A 77 6.57 -1.15 11.11
CA SER A 77 7.51 -0.90 12.19
C SER A 77 8.59 0.08 11.74
N TRP A 78 9.09 -0.10 10.54
CA TRP A 78 10.12 0.76 10.00
C TRP A 78 9.62 2.19 9.82
N LEU A 79 8.40 2.33 9.28
CA LEU A 79 7.82 3.66 9.10
C LEU A 79 7.63 4.37 10.43
N ARG A 80 7.10 3.66 11.41
CA ARG A 80 6.86 4.26 12.72
C ARG A 80 8.16 4.68 13.39
N GLU A 81 9.18 3.85 13.22
CA GLU A 81 10.47 4.17 13.80
C GLU A 81 11.09 5.40 13.15
N LYS A 82 11.03 5.46 11.81
CA LYS A 82 11.62 6.59 11.10
C LYS A 82 10.84 7.89 11.33
N MET A 83 9.54 7.78 11.58
CA MET A 83 8.77 8.97 11.89
C MET A 83 9.29 9.68 13.12
N LYS A 84 9.88 8.94 14.05
CA LYS A 84 10.43 9.53 15.27
C LYS A 84 11.62 10.42 14.96
N THR A 85 12.27 10.22 13.84
CA THR A 85 13.46 10.98 13.49
C THR A 85 13.16 12.12 12.54
N LEU A 86 11.93 12.22 12.06
CA LEU A 86 11.57 13.24 11.08
C LEU A 86 10.78 14.37 11.73
N SER A 87 11.01 15.58 11.21
CA SER A 87 10.18 16.69 11.62
C SER A 87 8.78 16.43 11.07
N ARG A 88 7.77 16.59 11.91
CA ARG A 88 6.41 16.33 11.45
C ARG A 88 5.94 17.32 10.39
N HIS A 89 6.71 18.37 10.17
CA HIS A 89 6.37 19.34 9.13
C HIS A 89 7.04 18.99 7.80
N SER A 90 7.93 18.00 7.78
CA SER A 90 8.59 17.65 6.54
C SER A 90 7.64 16.95 5.60
N GLU A 91 7.92 17.06 4.30
CA GLU A 91 7.09 16.41 3.30
C GLU A 91 7.14 14.90 3.45
N LEU A 92 8.31 14.38 3.80
CA LEU A 92 8.45 12.93 3.97
C LEU A 92 7.63 12.44 5.16
N ALA A 93 7.64 13.19 6.25
CA ALA A 93 6.85 12.80 7.41
C ALA A 93 5.37 12.78 7.06
N LYS A 94 4.92 13.74 6.25
CA LYS A 94 3.53 13.78 5.82
C LYS A 94 3.18 12.58 4.95
N ALA A 95 4.11 12.19 4.06
CA ALA A 95 3.88 11.03 3.20
C ALA A 95 3.81 9.75 4.02
N PHE A 96 4.71 9.60 4.99
CA PHE A 96 4.70 8.43 5.85
C PHE A 96 3.45 8.41 6.73
N ALA A 97 3.05 9.59 7.23
CA ALA A 97 1.84 9.68 8.06
C ALA A 97 0.60 9.30 7.26
N TYR A 98 0.55 9.68 5.99
CA TYR A 98 -0.56 9.30 5.15
C TYR A 98 -0.67 7.78 5.08
N ALA A 99 0.46 7.11 4.82
CA ALA A 99 0.45 5.65 4.72
C ALA A 99 0.03 5.02 6.05
N LEU A 100 0.56 5.52 7.15
CA LEU A 100 0.23 4.95 8.45
C LEU A 100 -1.22 5.18 8.83
N ASN A 101 -1.77 6.34 8.49
CA ASN A 101 -3.17 6.63 8.76
C ASN A 101 -4.11 5.77 7.93
N GLN A 102 -3.66 5.36 6.75
CA GLN A 102 -4.46 4.52 5.88
C GLN A 102 -4.11 3.04 6.01
N TRP A 103 -3.30 2.69 7.03
CA TRP A 103 -2.77 1.35 7.15
C TRP A 103 -3.82 0.25 7.10
N PRO A 104 -4.94 0.38 7.83
CA PRO A 104 -5.95 -0.68 7.75
C PRO A 104 -6.46 -0.89 6.34
N ALA A 105 -6.68 0.19 5.61
CA ALA A 105 -7.18 0.09 4.23
C ALA A 105 -6.10 -0.44 3.31
N LEU A 106 -4.85 0.00 3.51
CA LEU A 106 -3.75 -0.43 2.65
C LEU A 106 -3.41 -1.90 2.82
N THR A 107 -3.66 -2.44 4.00
CA THR A 107 -3.27 -3.82 4.28
C THR A 107 -4.41 -4.82 4.19
N TYR A 108 -5.63 -4.33 3.98
CA TYR A 108 -6.78 -5.21 3.86
C TYR A 108 -6.58 -6.31 2.83
N TYR A 109 -5.97 -5.97 1.70
CA TYR A 109 -5.82 -6.95 0.61
C TYR A 109 -5.01 -8.18 1.02
N ALA A 110 -4.18 -8.06 2.03
CA ALA A 110 -3.39 -9.20 2.47
C ALA A 110 -4.26 -10.26 3.14
N ASP A 111 -5.45 -9.88 3.56
CA ASP A 111 -6.38 -10.81 4.19
C ASP A 111 -7.54 -11.17 3.26
N ASP A 112 -7.42 -10.85 1.99
CA ASP A 112 -8.48 -11.10 1.02
C ASP A 112 -7.86 -11.51 -0.31
N GLY A 113 -8.20 -12.69 -0.80
CA GLY A 113 -7.64 -13.18 -2.04
C GLY A 113 -8.19 -12.49 -3.29
N TRP A 114 -9.30 -11.78 -3.14
CA TRP A 114 -9.92 -11.09 -4.27
C TRP A 114 -9.48 -9.65 -4.44
N ALA A 115 -9.02 -9.02 -3.37
CA ALA A 115 -8.65 -7.62 -3.42
C ALA A 115 -7.33 -7.41 -4.15
N GLU A 116 -7.09 -6.17 -4.56
CA GLU A 116 -5.85 -5.80 -5.24
C GLU A 116 -5.10 -4.80 -4.37
N ALA A 117 -3.78 -4.85 -4.43
CA ALA A 117 -2.95 -3.93 -3.66
C ALA A 117 -3.23 -2.48 -4.02
N ASP A 118 -3.56 -2.23 -5.27
CA ASP A 118 -3.85 -0.88 -5.73
C ASP A 118 -5.34 -0.58 -5.72
N ASN A 119 -6.10 -1.46 -5.09
CA ASN A 119 -7.52 -1.23 -4.98
C ASN A 119 -8.21 -1.02 -6.31
N ASN A 120 -7.81 -1.78 -7.28
CA ASN A 120 -8.40 -1.67 -8.60
C ASN A 120 -9.50 -2.65 -8.85
N ILE A 121 -9.99 -3.28 -7.82
CA ILE A 121 -10.99 -4.29 -7.95
C ILE A 121 -12.22 -3.83 -8.70
N ALA A 122 -12.74 -2.68 -8.35
CA ALA A 122 -13.93 -2.17 -9.01
C ALA A 122 -13.65 -1.85 -10.46
N GLU A 123 -12.49 -1.28 -10.69
CA GLU A 123 -12.10 -0.93 -12.04
C GLU A 123 -11.92 -2.14 -12.90
N ASN A 124 -11.28 -3.15 -12.34
CA ASN A 124 -11.07 -4.39 -13.07
C ASN A 124 -12.39 -5.07 -13.38
N ALA A 125 -13.32 -5.04 -12.45
CA ALA A 125 -14.61 -5.63 -12.67
C ALA A 125 -15.34 -4.92 -13.80
N LEU A 126 -15.23 -3.60 -13.84
CA LEU A 126 -15.86 -2.85 -14.90
C LEU A 126 -15.26 -3.19 -16.25
N ARG A 127 -13.95 -3.36 -16.29
CA ARG A 127 -13.31 -3.69 -17.54
C ARG A 127 -13.70 -5.06 -18.06
N MET A 128 -14.04 -5.95 -17.15
CA MET A 128 -14.39 -7.30 -17.53
C MET A 128 -15.83 -7.40 -17.96
N VAL A 129 -16.60 -6.43 -17.65
CA VAL A 129 -17.97 -6.39 -18.06
C VAL A 129 -18.09 -5.89 -19.46
#